data_9f01bd804d086ee32064876c5665a068
#
_entry.id   9f01bd804d086ee32064876c5665a068
#
_cell.length_a   1.000
_cell.length_b   1.000
_cell.length_c   1.000
_cell.angle_alpha   90.00
_cell.angle_beta   90.00
_cell.angle_gamma   90.00
#
_symmetry.space_group_name_H-M   'P 1'
#
loop_
_entity.id
_entity.type
_entity.pdbx_description
1 polymer ?
#
loop_
_entity_poly.entity_id
_entity_poly.type
_entity_poly.pdbx_seq_one_letter_code
_entity_poly.pdbx_strand_id
1 'polypeptide(L)'
;MIYLQLFLSFLKIGLFGFGGGLAIFSLIQHEIEVYGWMTQEEFVDILAISQVTPGPIGINCATYVGYTATGSVWGSLLATVAIVIPSLIIMLSLCKVYFVISTRFQHNIYFTRTMQMLRLSVLGMIAAAALLLMKPVNQPSVSFIDWKSWVIF
;
A
#
# COMPACT_ATOMS: atom_id res chain seq x y z
N MET A 1 10.18 -22.83 -14.18
CA MET A 1 9.06 -21.98 -14.61
C MET A 1 8.49 -21.11 -13.49
N ILE A 2 8.57 -21.53 -12.21
CA ILE A 2 7.99 -20.80 -11.06
C ILE A 2 8.49 -19.35 -10.91
N TYR A 3 9.79 -19.10 -11.09
CA TYR A 3 10.36 -17.76 -10.98
C TYR A 3 9.79 -16.76 -11.99
N LEU A 4 9.52 -17.20 -13.23
CA LEU A 4 8.95 -16.35 -14.27
C LEU A 4 7.48 -16.03 -13.96
N GLN A 5 6.72 -17.03 -13.51
CA GLN A 5 5.33 -16.84 -13.09
C GLN A 5 5.25 -15.86 -11.92
N LEU A 6 6.06 -16.09 -10.89
CA LEU A 6 6.16 -15.22 -9.72
C LEU A 6 6.49 -13.77 -10.12
N PHE A 7 7.49 -13.58 -11.00
CA PHE A 7 7.88 -12.25 -11.47
C PHE A 7 6.73 -11.55 -12.20
N LEU A 8 6.07 -12.22 -13.14
CA LEU A 8 4.99 -11.65 -13.93
C LEU A 8 3.76 -11.33 -13.06
N SER A 9 3.41 -12.22 -12.13
CA SER A 9 2.29 -12.00 -11.20
C SER A 9 2.55 -10.80 -10.29
N PHE A 10 3.72 -10.70 -9.66
CA PHE A 10 4.02 -9.57 -8.80
C PHE A 10 4.24 -8.26 -9.56
N LEU A 11 4.73 -8.32 -10.79
CA LEU A 11 4.79 -7.16 -11.68
C LEU A 11 3.39 -6.64 -12.03
N LYS A 12 2.47 -7.54 -12.35
CA LYS A 12 1.06 -7.24 -12.59
C LYS A 12 0.39 -6.65 -11.35
N ILE A 13 0.61 -7.25 -10.17
CA ILE A 13 0.10 -6.73 -8.89
C ILE A 13 0.66 -5.34 -8.60
N GLY A 14 1.96 -5.11 -8.82
CA GLY A 14 2.59 -3.80 -8.63
C GLY A 14 2.07 -2.72 -9.59
N LEU A 15 1.61 -3.12 -10.79
CA LEU A 15 1.04 -2.21 -11.78
C LEU A 15 -0.42 -1.87 -11.48
N PHE A 16 -1.22 -2.85 -11.07
CA PHE A 16 -2.67 -2.72 -10.88
C PHE A 16 -3.10 -2.62 -9.42
N GLY A 17 -2.18 -2.77 -8.47
CA GLY A 17 -2.44 -2.72 -7.03
C GLY A 17 -2.77 -1.32 -6.50
N PHE A 18 -3.71 -0.63 -7.13
CA PHE A 18 -4.21 0.67 -6.67
C PHE A 18 -5.26 0.46 -5.56
N GLY A 19 -5.13 1.19 -4.45
CA GLY A 19 -6.20 1.23 -3.45
C GLY A 19 -5.81 0.84 -2.01
N GLY A 20 -4.54 0.63 -1.73
CA GLY A 20 -4.05 0.36 -0.38
C GLY A 20 -3.83 -1.12 -0.06
N GLY A 21 -3.34 -1.40 1.17
CA GLY A 21 -2.85 -2.72 1.55
C GLY A 21 -3.86 -3.87 1.38
N LEU A 22 -5.13 -3.64 1.72
CA LEU A 22 -6.16 -4.69 1.65
C LEU A 22 -6.51 -5.09 0.21
N ALA A 23 -6.52 -4.16 -0.74
CA ALA A 23 -6.77 -4.47 -2.14
C ALA A 23 -5.65 -5.32 -2.77
N ILE A 24 -4.41 -5.07 -2.37
CA ILE A 24 -3.24 -5.86 -2.82
C ILE A 24 -3.35 -7.31 -2.36
N PHE A 25 -3.89 -7.57 -1.17
CA PHE A 25 -4.06 -8.93 -0.66
C PHE A 25 -4.98 -9.77 -1.52
N SER A 26 -6.12 -9.22 -1.95
CA SER A 26 -7.05 -9.94 -2.82
C SER A 26 -6.40 -10.29 -4.17
N LEU A 27 -5.53 -9.42 -4.69
CA LEU A 27 -4.79 -9.69 -5.91
C LEU A 27 -3.74 -10.79 -5.72
N ILE A 28 -3.00 -10.76 -4.59
CA ILE A 28 -2.00 -11.79 -4.26
C ILE A 28 -2.70 -13.14 -4.03
N GLN A 29 -3.80 -13.16 -3.28
CA GLN A 29 -4.58 -14.36 -3.03
C GLN A 29 -5.05 -15.01 -4.33
N HIS A 30 -5.58 -14.21 -5.25
CA HIS A 30 -6.01 -14.71 -6.55
C HIS A 30 -4.87 -15.38 -7.33
N GLU A 31 -3.68 -14.78 -7.38
CA GLU A 31 -2.53 -15.38 -8.07
C GLU A 31 -2.05 -16.66 -7.36
N ILE A 32 -2.11 -16.71 -6.02
CA ILE A 32 -1.79 -17.93 -5.25
C ILE A 32 -2.75 -19.06 -5.60
N GLU A 33 -4.06 -18.78 -5.69
CA GLU A 33 -5.07 -19.77 -6.06
C GLU A 33 -4.90 -20.28 -7.50
N VAL A 34 -4.59 -19.38 -8.43
CA VAL A 34 -4.40 -19.73 -9.86
C VAL A 34 -3.18 -20.63 -10.05
N TYR A 35 -2.08 -20.36 -9.36
CA TYR A 35 -0.82 -21.10 -9.54
C TYR A 35 -0.59 -22.20 -8.50
N GLY A 36 -1.38 -22.25 -7.43
CA GLY A 36 -1.27 -23.25 -6.37
C GLY A 36 0.05 -23.18 -5.61
N TRP A 37 0.59 -21.97 -5.35
CA TRP A 37 1.90 -21.82 -4.71
C TRP A 37 1.89 -22.21 -3.25
N MET A 38 0.75 -22.06 -2.56
CA MET A 38 0.58 -22.36 -1.14
C MET A 38 -0.90 -22.57 -0.80
N THR A 39 -1.18 -23.05 0.40
CA THR A 39 -2.53 -23.20 0.93
C THR A 39 -3.10 -21.86 1.42
N GLN A 40 -4.41 -21.79 1.58
CA GLN A 40 -5.09 -20.61 2.14
C GLN A 40 -4.66 -20.34 3.59
N GLU A 41 -4.43 -21.39 4.38
CA GLU A 41 -3.97 -21.27 5.76
C GLU A 41 -2.59 -20.62 5.83
N GLU A 42 -1.65 -21.09 5.02
CA GLU A 42 -0.31 -20.51 4.91
C GLU A 42 -0.33 -19.05 4.47
N PHE A 43 -1.26 -18.69 3.55
CA PHE A 43 -1.42 -17.31 3.13
C PHE A 43 -1.94 -16.41 4.25
N VAL A 44 -2.89 -16.87 5.07
CA VAL A 44 -3.40 -16.11 6.23
C VAL A 44 -2.28 -15.87 7.24
N ASP A 45 -1.42 -16.84 7.49
CA ASP A 45 -0.25 -16.69 8.37
C ASP A 45 0.73 -15.63 7.83
N ILE A 46 1.03 -15.69 6.54
CA ILE A 46 1.86 -14.68 5.86
C ILE A 46 1.24 -13.29 5.96
N LEU A 47 -0.07 -13.20 5.81
CA LEU A 47 -0.80 -11.96 5.94
C LEU A 47 -0.66 -11.36 7.35
N ALA A 48 -0.84 -12.18 8.39
CA ALA A 48 -0.68 -11.76 9.78
C ALA A 48 0.75 -11.26 10.05
N ILE A 49 1.77 -12.02 9.62
CA ILE A 49 3.18 -11.63 9.77
C ILE A 49 3.47 -10.31 9.01
N SER A 50 2.93 -10.16 7.80
CA SER A 50 3.14 -8.96 6.99
C SER A 50 2.57 -7.70 7.63
N GLN A 51 1.50 -7.82 8.43
CA GLN A 51 0.89 -6.70 9.13
C GLN A 51 1.69 -6.25 10.37
N VAL A 52 2.36 -7.17 11.06
CA VAL A 52 3.21 -6.85 12.23
C VAL A 52 4.60 -6.39 11.81
N THR A 53 5.04 -6.74 10.60
CA THR A 53 6.36 -6.34 10.10
C THR A 53 6.36 -4.85 9.70
N PRO A 54 7.27 -4.02 10.25
CA PRO A 54 7.31 -2.60 9.89
C PRO A 54 7.69 -2.42 8.42
N GLY A 55 6.83 -1.74 7.67
CA GLY A 55 7.04 -1.47 6.24
C GLY A 55 5.75 -1.51 5.41
N PRO A 56 5.85 -1.30 4.10
CA PRO A 56 4.70 -1.43 3.20
C PRO A 56 4.21 -2.88 3.15
N ILE A 57 2.99 -3.12 3.62
CA ILE A 57 2.43 -4.46 3.81
C ILE A 57 2.48 -5.30 2.53
N GLY A 58 2.17 -4.69 1.36
CA GLY A 58 2.24 -5.39 0.07
C GLY A 58 3.65 -5.87 -0.30
N ILE A 59 4.69 -5.12 0.05
CA ILE A 59 6.10 -5.51 -0.17
C ILE A 59 6.48 -6.63 0.79
N ASN A 60 6.11 -6.52 2.08
CA ASN A 60 6.37 -7.56 3.06
C ASN A 60 5.71 -8.88 2.62
N CYS A 61 4.42 -8.83 2.23
CA CYS A 61 3.69 -10.00 1.75
C CYS A 61 4.36 -10.61 0.50
N ALA A 62 4.78 -9.79 -0.48
CA ALA A 62 5.48 -10.26 -1.67
C ALA A 62 6.78 -11.00 -1.33
N THR A 63 7.53 -10.47 -0.35
CA THR A 63 8.77 -11.07 0.13
C THR A 63 8.53 -12.46 0.74
N TYR A 64 7.53 -12.60 1.60
CA TYR A 64 7.18 -13.87 2.23
C TYR A 64 6.61 -14.87 1.23
N VAL A 65 5.67 -14.46 0.37
CA VAL A 65 5.09 -15.32 -0.66
C VAL A 65 6.18 -15.82 -1.62
N GLY A 66 7.10 -14.93 -2.02
CA GLY A 66 8.22 -15.29 -2.88
C GLY A 66 9.13 -16.36 -2.27
N TYR A 67 9.38 -16.27 -0.96
CA TYR A 67 10.16 -17.28 -0.22
C TYR A 67 9.40 -18.59 -0.12
N THR A 68 8.16 -18.57 0.33
CA THR A 68 7.35 -19.77 0.55
C THR A 68 7.10 -20.53 -0.75
N ALA A 69 6.80 -19.82 -1.84
CA ALA A 69 6.53 -20.42 -3.15
C ALA A 69 7.75 -21.11 -3.76
N THR A 70 8.98 -20.63 -3.49
CA THR A 70 10.20 -21.14 -4.13
C THR A 70 11.14 -21.90 -3.19
N GLY A 71 10.94 -21.77 -1.87
CA GLY A 71 11.88 -22.26 -0.86
C GLY A 71 13.27 -21.60 -0.89
N SER A 72 13.38 -20.43 -1.56
CA SER A 72 14.66 -19.77 -1.82
C SER A 72 14.60 -18.28 -1.60
N VAL A 73 15.69 -17.72 -1.08
CA VAL A 73 15.88 -16.26 -0.94
C VAL A 73 15.81 -15.54 -2.29
N TRP A 74 16.18 -16.20 -3.37
CA TRP A 74 16.09 -15.64 -4.73
C TRP A 74 14.64 -15.39 -5.17
N GLY A 75 13.69 -16.25 -4.79
CA GLY A 75 12.28 -16.04 -5.05
C GLY A 75 11.73 -14.84 -4.29
N SER A 76 12.12 -14.67 -3.03
CA SER A 76 11.80 -13.52 -2.20
C SER A 76 12.28 -12.21 -2.83
N LEU A 77 13.55 -12.15 -3.22
CA LEU A 77 14.15 -10.98 -3.85
C LEU A 77 13.46 -10.64 -5.18
N LEU A 78 13.17 -11.66 -5.98
CA LEU A 78 12.54 -11.48 -7.29
C LEU A 78 11.11 -10.97 -7.18
N ALA A 79 10.30 -11.50 -6.27
CA ALA A 79 8.94 -11.04 -6.01
C ALA A 79 8.92 -9.59 -5.50
N THR A 80 9.84 -9.27 -4.56
CA THR A 80 9.97 -7.92 -4.00
C THR A 80 10.38 -6.90 -5.07
N VAL A 81 11.34 -7.23 -5.91
CA VAL A 81 11.78 -6.36 -7.00
C VAL A 81 10.65 -6.19 -8.04
N ALA A 82 9.96 -7.26 -8.37
CA ALA A 82 8.86 -7.24 -9.35
C ALA A 82 7.70 -6.32 -8.94
N ILE A 83 7.31 -6.30 -7.66
CA ILE A 83 6.22 -5.43 -7.18
C ILE A 83 6.64 -3.95 -7.10
N VAL A 84 7.93 -3.67 -6.86
CA VAL A 84 8.46 -2.31 -6.72
C VAL A 84 8.74 -1.64 -8.08
N ILE A 85 9.21 -2.38 -9.08
CA ILE A 85 9.59 -1.84 -10.40
C ILE A 85 8.48 -0.98 -11.04
N PRO A 86 7.22 -1.44 -11.18
CA PRO A 86 6.19 -0.63 -11.82
C PRO A 86 5.92 0.68 -11.10
N SER A 87 5.83 0.63 -9.78
CA SER A 87 5.60 1.81 -8.93
C SER A 87 6.74 2.83 -9.08
N LEU A 88 7.99 2.36 -9.15
CA LEU A 88 9.17 3.19 -9.33
C LEU A 88 9.18 3.87 -10.71
N ILE A 89 8.87 3.13 -11.78
CA ILE A 89 8.79 3.66 -13.14
C ILE A 89 7.70 4.73 -13.26
N ILE A 90 6.51 4.46 -12.70
CA ILE A 90 5.40 5.42 -12.70
C ILE A 90 5.80 6.68 -11.93
N MET A 91 6.36 6.54 -10.73
CA MET A 91 6.77 7.67 -9.90
C MET A 91 7.84 8.53 -10.58
N LEU A 92 8.88 7.93 -11.16
CA LEU A 92 9.92 8.64 -11.87
C LEU A 92 9.39 9.36 -13.11
N SER A 93 8.46 8.72 -13.85
CA SER A 93 7.81 9.32 -15.01
C SER A 93 6.98 10.55 -14.61
N LEU A 94 6.19 10.44 -13.55
CA LEU A 94 5.41 11.55 -13.00
C LEU A 94 6.31 12.68 -12.48
N CYS A 95 7.43 12.35 -11.82
CA CYS A 95 8.41 13.35 -11.38
C CYS A 95 8.99 14.14 -12.55
N LYS A 96 9.37 13.48 -13.65
CA LYS A 96 9.86 14.15 -14.85
C LYS A 96 8.79 15.06 -15.46
N VAL A 97 7.57 14.55 -15.61
CA VAL A 97 6.45 15.34 -16.13
C VAL A 97 6.19 16.55 -15.24
N TYR A 98 6.14 16.35 -13.91
CA TYR A 98 5.97 17.45 -12.96
C TYR A 98 7.07 18.50 -13.06
N PHE A 99 8.33 18.07 -13.16
CA PHE A 99 9.46 18.98 -13.27
C PHE A 99 9.39 19.84 -14.55
N VAL A 100 9.07 19.23 -15.70
CA VAL A 100 8.90 19.94 -16.98
C VAL A 100 7.73 20.92 -16.93
N ILE A 101 6.61 20.49 -16.36
CA ILE A 101 5.43 21.34 -16.22
C ILE A 101 5.70 22.48 -15.22
N SER A 102 6.28 22.17 -14.08
CA SER A 102 6.56 23.15 -13.01
C SER A 102 7.47 24.27 -13.52
N THR A 103 8.55 23.95 -14.24
CA THR A 103 9.45 24.97 -14.80
C THR A 103 8.76 25.87 -15.83
N ARG A 104 7.78 25.35 -16.56
CA ARG A 104 7.06 26.11 -17.60
C ARG A 104 5.86 26.90 -17.06
N PHE A 105 5.26 26.46 -15.94
CA PHE A 105 4.04 27.02 -15.36
C PHE A 105 4.22 27.63 -13.97
N GLN A 106 5.42 27.81 -13.47
CA GLN A 106 5.69 28.40 -12.15
C GLN A 106 5.09 29.82 -11.97
N HIS A 107 4.86 30.53 -13.07
CA HIS A 107 4.22 31.86 -13.07
C HIS A 107 2.68 31.81 -13.16
N ASN A 108 2.10 30.62 -13.30
CA ASN A 108 0.65 30.49 -13.40
C ASN A 108 0.02 30.35 -12.01
N ILE A 109 -0.69 31.39 -11.57
CA ILE A 109 -1.34 31.45 -10.28
C ILE A 109 -2.35 30.31 -10.07
N TYR A 110 -2.99 29.83 -11.14
CA TYR A 110 -3.94 28.73 -11.08
C TYR A 110 -3.24 27.41 -10.72
N PHE A 111 -2.08 27.14 -11.30
CA PHE A 111 -1.29 25.93 -10.99
C PHE A 111 -0.86 25.92 -9.52
N THR A 112 -0.32 27.03 -9.04
CA THR A 112 0.12 27.16 -7.64
C THR A 112 -1.05 27.00 -6.67
N ARG A 113 -2.19 27.61 -6.93
CA ARG A 113 -3.39 27.47 -6.10
C ARG A 113 -3.93 26.04 -6.10
N THR A 114 -3.98 25.37 -7.25
CA THR A 114 -4.42 23.97 -7.34
C THR A 114 -3.53 23.06 -6.51
N MET A 115 -2.21 23.24 -6.57
CA MET A 115 -1.27 22.45 -5.75
C MET A 115 -1.42 22.72 -4.24
N GLN A 116 -1.70 23.96 -3.85
CA GLN A 116 -1.99 24.30 -2.46
C GLN A 116 -3.29 23.65 -1.98
N MET A 117 -4.35 23.68 -2.78
CA MET A 117 -5.63 23.04 -2.45
C MET A 117 -5.50 21.53 -2.32
N LEU A 118 -4.73 20.87 -3.21
CA LEU A 118 -4.45 19.43 -3.11
C LEU A 118 -3.74 19.07 -1.80
N ARG A 119 -2.75 19.85 -1.39
CA ARG A 119 -2.05 19.62 -0.11
C ARG A 119 -3.00 19.76 1.09
N LEU A 120 -3.85 20.78 1.10
CA LEU A 120 -4.83 20.97 2.16
C LEU A 120 -5.87 19.85 2.19
N SER A 121 -6.30 19.36 1.03
CA SER A 121 -7.24 18.23 0.92
C SER A 121 -6.65 16.95 1.52
N VAL A 122 -5.38 16.66 1.24
CA VAL A 122 -4.68 15.48 1.82
C VAL A 122 -4.59 15.59 3.33
N LEU A 123 -4.24 16.77 3.87
CA LEU A 123 -4.21 17.00 5.32
C LEU A 123 -5.59 16.81 5.94
N GLY A 124 -6.64 17.32 5.30
CA GLY A 124 -8.03 17.13 5.73
C GLY A 124 -8.44 15.66 5.75
N MET A 125 -8.06 14.89 4.74
CA MET A 125 -8.34 13.44 4.69
C MET A 125 -7.62 12.66 5.79
N ILE A 126 -6.35 12.99 6.08
CA ILE A 126 -5.60 12.36 7.18
C ILE A 126 -6.25 12.68 8.53
N ALA A 127 -6.62 13.95 8.76
CA ALA A 127 -7.30 14.35 9.98
C ALA A 127 -8.67 13.66 10.13
N ALA A 128 -9.46 13.57 9.06
CA ALA A 128 -10.74 12.88 9.06
C ALA A 128 -10.57 11.38 9.36
N ALA A 129 -9.57 10.71 8.76
CA ALA A 129 -9.26 9.31 9.04
C ALA A 129 -8.85 9.11 10.50
N ALA A 130 -8.02 9.98 11.05
CA ALA A 130 -7.64 9.94 12.46
C ALA A 130 -8.86 10.07 13.38
N LEU A 131 -9.74 11.02 13.11
CA LEU A 131 -10.97 11.21 13.88
C LEU A 131 -11.92 10.02 13.79
N LEU A 132 -12.00 9.36 12.61
CA LEU A 132 -12.81 8.14 12.45
C LEU A 132 -12.26 6.97 13.26
N LEU A 133 -10.94 6.79 13.27
CA LEU A 133 -10.28 5.73 14.05
C LEU A 133 -10.39 5.96 15.56
N MET A 134 -10.51 7.22 15.97
CA MET A 134 -10.71 7.57 17.38
C MET A 134 -12.15 7.34 17.86
N LYS A 135 -13.13 7.12 16.97
CA LYS A 135 -14.49 6.78 17.37
C LYS A 135 -14.58 5.29 17.75
N PRO A 136 -14.99 4.93 18.98
CA PRO A 136 -15.17 3.53 19.34
C PRO A 136 -16.33 2.92 18.52
N VAL A 137 -16.03 1.82 17.83
CA VAL A 137 -16.92 1.16 16.86
C VAL A 137 -18.21 0.59 17.51
N ASN A 138 -18.23 0.40 18.83
CA ASN A 138 -19.30 -0.33 19.52
C ASN A 138 -19.98 0.40 20.68
N GLN A 139 -19.81 1.73 20.85
CA GLN A 139 -20.56 2.45 21.89
C GLN A 139 -21.15 3.74 21.33
N PRO A 140 -22.47 3.78 21.08
CA PRO A 140 -23.13 4.97 20.55
C PRO A 140 -23.22 6.14 21.54
N SER A 141 -22.74 6.00 22.78
CA SER A 141 -22.87 6.99 23.85
C SER A 141 -21.54 7.54 24.43
N VAL A 142 -20.38 7.12 23.93
CA VAL A 142 -19.13 7.71 24.39
C VAL A 142 -18.79 8.91 23.50
N SER A 143 -19.21 10.07 23.95
CA SER A 143 -18.75 11.36 23.40
C SER A 143 -17.26 11.49 23.69
N PHE A 144 -16.47 11.75 22.66
CA PHE A 144 -15.02 12.03 22.76
C PHE A 144 -14.71 13.26 23.64
N ILE A 145 -15.73 14.01 24.02
CA ILE A 145 -15.68 15.22 24.84
C ILE A 145 -16.07 14.90 26.28
N ASP A 146 -16.01 13.64 26.71
CA ASP A 146 -16.17 13.35 28.12
C ASP A 146 -14.86 13.70 28.84
N TRP A 147 -14.87 14.83 29.53
CA TRP A 147 -13.68 15.39 30.22
C TRP A 147 -13.04 14.39 31.20
N LYS A 148 -13.80 13.37 31.63
CA LYS A 148 -13.31 12.26 32.46
C LYS A 148 -12.24 11.40 31.78
N SER A 149 -12.26 11.31 30.46
CA SER A 149 -11.25 10.55 29.69
C SER A 149 -9.88 11.24 29.71
N TRP A 150 -9.84 12.54 29.94
CA TRP A 150 -8.61 13.32 30.01
C TRP A 150 -7.91 13.28 31.38
N VAL A 151 -8.62 12.79 32.42
CA VAL A 151 -8.08 12.70 33.78
C VAL A 151 -7.38 11.37 34.05
N ILE A 152 -7.55 10.36 33.15
CA ILE A 152 -7.01 9.00 33.32
C ILE A 152 -5.71 8.80 32.50
N PHE A 153 -5.36 9.73 31.64
CA PHE A 153 -4.07 9.82 30.94
C PHE A 153 -3.30 11.03 31.47
#